data_e9935e3eee04413e16b0ed1d20a9b160
#
_entry.id   e9935e3eee04413e16b0ed1d20a9b160
#
_cell.length_a   1.000
_cell.length_b   1.000
_cell.length_c   1.000
_cell.angle_alpha   90.00
_cell.angle_beta   90.00
_cell.angle_gamma   90.00
#
_symmetry.space_group_name_H-M   'P 1'
#
loop_
_entity.id
_entity.type
_entity.pdbx_description
1 polymer ?
#
loop_
_entity_poly.entity_id
_entity_poly.type
_entity_poly.pdbx_seq_one_letter_code
_entity_poly.pdbx_strand_id
1 'polypeptide(L)'
;MYIVLAILAFGIIIAIHELGHYLSAKALNVKVNEFAIGMGPKLLSKQGKETLYTLRALPFGGFCSMEGEHEEDEEPDPRSFLSQKRWRRIVILVSGSLANFIAAFLIIFILTIGAEGFVSTTISEVEDRFPEAGPSELLPGDRIVAVNGERLYYYDDFVLFLRLNADKPITLTLDRNGQTIEYERRTYNIDGEEQFRYSPVFYVIEGTLWEVLKHSIYQTYNFMRMIRISLAMMISGTATLQDISGPVGIVSTMNTIGQQAPTTIIAIGSIVFFTAFIGVNVAVINLLPIPAMDGGRILFIFITWVIEKIIRKRLDPKYEGYVNTGAFVLLIGLMIVILYNDVARLIGG
;
A
#
# COMPACT_ATOMS: atom_id res chain seq x y z
N MET A 1 10.93 -20.63 8.99
CA MET A 1 10.16 -19.78 9.93
C MET A 1 9.55 -18.58 9.20
N TYR A 2 10.30 -17.78 8.51
CA TYR A 2 9.85 -16.52 7.89
C TYR A 2 8.81 -16.69 6.78
N ILE A 3 8.88 -17.77 5.99
CA ILE A 3 7.86 -18.11 4.98
C ILE A 3 6.47 -18.30 5.63
N VAL A 4 6.43 -19.00 6.76
CA VAL A 4 5.15 -19.20 7.48
C VAL A 4 4.62 -17.87 8.00
N LEU A 5 5.49 -17.00 8.55
CA LEU A 5 5.10 -15.65 8.99
C LEU A 5 4.58 -14.81 7.81
N ALA A 6 5.21 -14.91 6.63
CA ALA A 6 4.75 -14.20 5.44
C ALA A 6 3.35 -14.65 5.01
N ILE A 7 3.09 -15.95 4.98
CA ILE A 7 1.76 -16.50 4.64
C ILE A 7 0.71 -16.04 5.65
N LEU A 8 1.02 -16.09 6.95
CA LEU A 8 0.13 -15.61 8.01
C LEU A 8 -0.12 -14.10 7.89
N ALA A 9 0.90 -13.31 7.58
CA ALA A 9 0.78 -11.86 7.36
C ALA A 9 -0.21 -11.55 6.23
N PHE A 10 -0.12 -12.26 5.10
CA PHE A 10 -1.09 -12.14 4.01
C PHE A 10 -2.50 -12.47 4.46
N GLY A 11 -2.68 -13.58 5.16
CA GLY A 11 -3.98 -13.97 5.69
C GLY A 11 -4.58 -12.92 6.62
N ILE A 12 -3.75 -12.31 7.47
CA ILE A 12 -4.17 -11.25 8.41
C ILE A 12 -4.59 -9.99 7.65
N ILE A 13 -3.82 -9.54 6.65
CA ILE A 13 -4.17 -8.35 5.85
C ILE A 13 -5.53 -8.52 5.19
N ILE A 14 -5.78 -9.68 4.59
CA ILE A 14 -7.05 -9.95 3.92
C ILE A 14 -8.18 -10.06 4.96
N ALA A 15 -7.94 -10.74 6.09
CA ALA A 15 -8.92 -10.83 7.15
C ALA A 15 -9.32 -9.46 7.73
N ILE A 16 -8.36 -8.53 7.86
CA ILE A 16 -8.61 -7.15 8.29
C ILE A 16 -9.44 -6.40 7.24
N HIS A 17 -9.15 -6.59 5.97
CA HIS A 17 -9.92 -6.01 4.87
C HIS A 17 -11.38 -6.47 4.92
N GLU A 18 -11.61 -7.78 4.98
CA GLU A 18 -12.95 -8.36 5.09
C GLU A 18 -13.67 -7.94 6.38
N LEU A 19 -12.91 -7.79 7.48
CA LEU A 19 -13.46 -7.28 8.74
C LEU A 19 -13.98 -5.84 8.59
N GLY A 20 -13.34 -5.01 7.79
CA GLY A 20 -13.81 -3.67 7.45
C GLY A 20 -15.20 -3.70 6.81
N HIS A 21 -15.39 -4.54 5.78
CA HIS A 21 -16.69 -4.75 5.15
C HIS A 21 -17.74 -5.30 6.13
N TYR A 22 -17.35 -6.29 6.91
CA TYR A 22 -18.23 -6.90 7.90
C TYR A 22 -18.74 -5.88 8.92
N LEU A 23 -17.84 -5.11 9.54
CA LEU A 23 -18.21 -4.14 10.58
C LEU A 23 -19.11 -3.03 10.03
N SER A 24 -18.81 -2.51 8.86
CA SER A 24 -19.60 -1.45 8.22
C SER A 24 -20.95 -1.97 7.73
N ALA A 25 -21.01 -3.18 7.16
CA ALA A 25 -22.28 -3.83 6.77
C ALA A 25 -23.20 -3.99 7.99
N LYS A 26 -22.69 -4.51 9.11
CA LYS A 26 -23.45 -4.63 10.35
C LYS A 26 -23.89 -3.27 10.89
N ALA A 27 -23.02 -2.26 10.92
CA ALA A 27 -23.34 -0.91 11.38
C ALA A 27 -24.44 -0.24 10.52
N LEU A 28 -24.50 -0.56 9.23
CA LEU A 28 -25.47 -0.03 8.28
C LEU A 28 -26.70 -0.95 8.10
N ASN A 29 -26.86 -1.96 8.96
CA ASN A 29 -27.96 -2.93 8.96
C ASN A 29 -28.08 -3.74 7.66
N VAL A 30 -26.95 -4.08 7.04
CA VAL A 30 -26.88 -5.05 5.94
C VAL A 30 -26.67 -6.44 6.53
N LYS A 31 -27.44 -7.42 6.04
CA LYS A 31 -27.32 -8.81 6.47
C LYS A 31 -26.05 -9.43 5.90
N VAL A 32 -25.23 -10.02 6.77
CA VAL A 32 -24.02 -10.76 6.39
C VAL A 32 -24.27 -12.23 6.61
N ASN A 33 -24.22 -13.01 5.53
CA ASN A 33 -24.50 -14.44 5.53
C ASN A 33 -23.31 -15.24 6.04
N GLU A 34 -22.11 -14.98 5.51
CA GLU A 34 -20.88 -15.66 5.92
C GLU A 34 -19.73 -14.66 6.04
N PHE A 35 -18.95 -14.79 7.11
CA PHE A 35 -17.66 -14.16 7.29
C PHE A 35 -16.61 -15.26 7.37
N ALA A 36 -15.72 -15.33 6.36
CA ALA A 36 -14.74 -16.39 6.20
C ALA A 36 -13.32 -15.85 6.30
N ILE A 37 -12.50 -16.48 7.14
CA ILE A 37 -11.04 -16.30 7.16
C ILE A 37 -10.43 -17.48 6.40
N GLY A 38 -9.64 -17.17 5.36
CA GLY A 38 -9.07 -18.18 4.47
C GLY A 38 -10.01 -18.61 3.34
N MET A 39 -9.52 -19.50 2.51
CA MET A 39 -10.22 -20.08 1.35
C MET A 39 -10.25 -21.61 1.40
N GLY A 40 -10.99 -22.24 0.50
CA GLY A 40 -11.07 -23.70 0.37
C GLY A 40 -12.06 -24.34 1.36
N PRO A 41 -11.84 -25.63 1.72
CA PRO A 41 -12.73 -26.39 2.61
C PRO A 41 -12.83 -25.77 4.00
N LYS A 42 -14.03 -25.84 4.60
CA LYS A 42 -14.29 -25.36 5.97
C LYS A 42 -13.61 -26.29 6.99
N LEU A 43 -12.70 -25.76 7.80
CA LEU A 43 -12.09 -26.46 8.92
C LEU A 43 -12.91 -26.32 10.19
N LEU A 44 -13.32 -25.08 10.49
CA LEU A 44 -14.16 -24.75 11.63
C LEU A 44 -15.30 -23.85 11.17
N SER A 45 -16.47 -24.04 11.77
CA SER A 45 -17.61 -23.17 11.53
C SER A 45 -18.42 -22.97 12.80
N LYS A 46 -18.90 -21.74 12.99
CA LYS A 46 -19.76 -21.38 14.11
C LYS A 46 -20.90 -20.53 13.59
N GLN A 47 -22.15 -21.04 13.74
CA GLN A 47 -23.31 -20.25 13.42
C GLN A 47 -23.56 -19.21 14.52
N GLY A 48 -23.51 -17.93 14.17
CA GLY A 48 -23.97 -16.84 15.01
C GLY A 48 -25.49 -16.67 14.92
N LYS A 49 -26.02 -15.57 15.45
CA LYS A 49 -27.47 -15.27 15.34
C LYS A 49 -27.92 -15.12 13.89
N GLU A 50 -27.06 -14.59 13.03
CA GLU A 50 -27.37 -14.25 11.65
C GLU A 50 -26.23 -14.65 10.69
N THR A 51 -24.99 -14.53 11.13
CA THR A 51 -23.80 -14.73 10.31
C THR A 51 -23.16 -16.08 10.63
N LEU A 52 -22.78 -16.82 9.60
CA LEU A 52 -21.91 -18.00 9.71
C LEU A 52 -20.45 -17.54 9.73
N TYR A 53 -19.74 -17.84 10.80
CA TYR A 53 -18.28 -17.56 10.90
C TYR A 53 -17.53 -18.84 10.53
N THR A 54 -16.58 -18.74 9.59
CA THR A 54 -15.83 -19.90 9.12
C THR A 54 -14.33 -19.64 9.12
N LEU A 55 -13.57 -20.66 9.50
CA LEU A 55 -12.12 -20.75 9.27
C LEU A 55 -11.90 -21.83 8.21
N ARG A 56 -11.16 -21.49 7.16
CA ARG A 56 -10.95 -22.34 6.01
C ARG A 56 -9.50 -22.81 5.91
N ALA A 57 -9.25 -23.87 5.13
CA ALA A 57 -7.99 -24.61 5.13
C ALA A 57 -6.80 -23.82 4.58
N LEU A 58 -7.02 -22.95 3.60
CA LEU A 58 -5.97 -22.16 2.99
C LEU A 58 -5.87 -20.81 3.71
N PRO A 59 -4.74 -20.50 4.35
CA PRO A 59 -4.59 -19.29 5.18
C PRO A 59 -4.40 -18.00 4.38
N PHE A 60 -4.73 -17.99 3.11
CA PHE A 60 -4.73 -16.83 2.24
C PHE A 60 -6.13 -16.63 1.64
N GLY A 61 -6.53 -15.37 1.53
CA GLY A 61 -7.89 -15.02 1.15
C GLY A 61 -8.83 -14.91 2.35
N GLY A 62 -10.06 -14.64 2.04
CA GLY A 62 -11.18 -14.48 2.93
C GLY A 62 -12.34 -13.87 2.15
N PHE A 63 -13.50 -13.80 2.74
CA PHE A 63 -14.64 -13.08 2.16
C PHE A 63 -15.68 -12.73 3.20
N CYS A 64 -16.39 -11.65 2.93
CA CYS A 64 -17.58 -11.23 3.65
C CYS A 64 -18.77 -11.29 2.69
N SER A 65 -19.54 -12.39 2.74
CA SER A 65 -20.71 -12.56 1.88
C SER A 65 -21.91 -11.82 2.45
N MET A 66 -22.38 -10.81 1.73
CA MET A 66 -23.57 -10.03 2.09
C MET A 66 -24.79 -10.52 1.33
N GLU A 67 -25.95 -10.41 1.96
CA GLU A 67 -27.24 -10.73 1.31
C GLU A 67 -27.46 -9.85 0.09
N GLY A 68 -27.93 -10.45 -1.01
CA GLY A 68 -28.23 -9.75 -2.25
C GLY A 68 -27.02 -9.03 -2.87
N GLU A 69 -25.84 -9.55 -2.65
CA GLU A 69 -24.61 -9.09 -3.31
C GLU A 69 -24.49 -9.66 -4.73
N HIS A 70 -25.04 -10.84 -4.95
CA HIS A 70 -25.16 -11.52 -6.22
C HIS A 70 -26.65 -11.69 -6.55
N GLU A 71 -27.05 -11.60 -7.81
CA GLU A 71 -28.42 -11.45 -8.32
C GLU A 71 -29.35 -12.66 -8.15
N GLU A 72 -29.03 -13.67 -7.38
CA GLU A 72 -29.78 -14.94 -7.33
C GLU A 72 -31.05 -14.88 -6.44
N ASP A 73 -31.34 -13.74 -5.79
CA ASP A 73 -32.47 -13.64 -4.89
C ASP A 73 -33.74 -13.18 -5.62
N GLU A 74 -34.70 -14.08 -5.80
CA GLU A 74 -36.04 -13.80 -6.40
C GLU A 74 -36.83 -12.77 -5.59
N GLU A 75 -36.63 -12.66 -4.27
CA GLU A 75 -37.25 -11.65 -3.40
C GLU A 75 -36.16 -10.84 -2.66
N PRO A 76 -35.97 -9.55 -2.99
CA PRO A 76 -34.95 -8.74 -2.35
C PRO A 76 -35.28 -8.47 -0.88
N ASP A 77 -34.46 -9.02 0.04
CA ASP A 77 -34.50 -8.66 1.46
C ASP A 77 -34.22 -7.14 1.59
N PRO A 78 -35.03 -6.37 2.34
CA PRO A 78 -34.75 -4.94 2.60
C PRO A 78 -33.38 -4.68 3.20
N ARG A 79 -32.75 -5.70 3.79
CA ARG A 79 -31.40 -5.67 4.36
C ARG A 79 -30.34 -6.16 3.38
N SER A 80 -30.69 -6.43 2.11
CA SER A 80 -29.73 -6.81 1.08
C SER A 80 -28.83 -5.62 0.70
N PHE A 81 -27.62 -5.92 0.26
CA PHE A 81 -26.64 -4.92 -0.17
C PHE A 81 -27.17 -4.06 -1.33
N LEU A 82 -27.77 -4.68 -2.35
CA LEU A 82 -28.31 -3.97 -3.52
C LEU A 82 -29.54 -3.12 -3.20
N SER A 83 -30.32 -3.46 -2.15
CA SER A 83 -31.46 -2.67 -1.69
C SER A 83 -31.05 -1.41 -0.92
N GLN A 84 -29.78 -1.29 -0.51
CA GLN A 84 -29.32 -0.13 0.25
C GLN A 84 -29.14 1.11 -0.63
N LYS A 85 -29.25 2.28 0.00
CA LYS A 85 -28.92 3.56 -0.63
C LYS A 85 -27.45 3.54 -1.12
N ARG A 86 -27.17 4.14 -2.29
CA ARG A 86 -25.84 4.13 -2.92
C ARG A 86 -24.70 4.55 -1.96
N TRP A 87 -24.90 5.61 -1.15
CA TRP A 87 -23.89 6.05 -0.21
C TRP A 87 -23.54 4.98 0.85
N ARG A 88 -24.52 4.17 1.32
CA ARG A 88 -24.25 3.06 2.25
C ARG A 88 -23.40 1.99 1.58
N ARG A 89 -23.74 1.64 0.34
CA ARG A 89 -22.96 0.69 -0.46
C ARG A 89 -21.52 1.17 -0.63
N ILE A 90 -21.31 2.47 -0.95
CA ILE A 90 -19.97 3.06 -1.07
C ILE A 90 -19.21 2.99 0.26
N VAL A 91 -19.85 3.35 1.39
CA VAL A 91 -19.21 3.27 2.72
C VAL A 91 -18.76 1.84 3.02
N ILE A 92 -19.60 0.83 2.72
CA ILE A 92 -19.25 -0.57 2.94
C ILE A 92 -18.04 -0.95 2.06
N LEU A 93 -18.04 -0.61 0.78
CA LEU A 93 -16.96 -0.92 -0.15
C LEU A 93 -15.63 -0.23 0.23
N VAL A 94 -15.67 1.02 0.68
CA VAL A 94 -14.46 1.75 1.11
C VAL A 94 -13.90 1.20 2.43
N SER A 95 -14.76 0.65 3.30
CA SER A 95 -14.38 0.27 4.67
C SER A 95 -13.36 -0.87 4.74
N GLY A 96 -13.33 -1.78 3.77
CA GLY A 96 -12.30 -2.81 3.67
C GLY A 96 -10.90 -2.22 3.52
N SER A 97 -10.74 -1.33 2.54
CA SER A 97 -9.49 -0.61 2.33
C SER A 97 -9.13 0.31 3.50
N LEU A 98 -10.12 1.00 4.08
CA LEU A 98 -9.91 1.86 5.25
C LEU A 98 -9.39 1.06 6.46
N ALA A 99 -9.91 -0.15 6.68
CA ALA A 99 -9.44 -1.04 7.74
C ALA A 99 -7.95 -1.39 7.56
N ASN A 100 -7.50 -1.67 6.33
CA ASN A 100 -6.09 -1.92 6.05
C ASN A 100 -5.20 -0.68 6.25
N PHE A 101 -5.67 0.52 5.89
CA PHE A 101 -4.94 1.76 6.21
C PHE A 101 -4.79 1.98 7.71
N ILE A 102 -5.87 1.78 8.48
CA ILE A 102 -5.84 1.90 9.94
C ILE A 102 -4.89 0.86 10.54
N ALA A 103 -4.95 -0.39 10.08
CA ALA A 103 -4.08 -1.45 10.56
C ALA A 103 -2.60 -1.14 10.26
N ALA A 104 -2.27 -0.69 9.05
CA ALA A 104 -0.92 -0.31 8.68
C ALA A 104 -0.40 0.85 9.54
N PHE A 105 -1.22 1.89 9.74
CA PHE A 105 -0.89 3.00 10.64
C PHE A 105 -0.61 2.50 12.08
N LEU A 106 -1.47 1.64 12.63
CA LEU A 106 -1.32 1.10 13.97
C LEU A 106 -0.05 0.24 14.09
N ILE A 107 0.25 -0.57 13.09
CA ILE A 107 1.48 -1.36 13.04
C ILE A 107 2.71 -0.44 13.09
N ILE A 108 2.76 0.58 12.23
CA ILE A 108 3.89 1.51 12.19
C ILE A 108 3.99 2.26 13.53
N PHE A 109 2.88 2.73 14.08
CA PHE A 109 2.84 3.43 15.35
C PHE A 109 3.39 2.56 16.50
N ILE A 110 2.96 1.29 16.57
CA ILE A 110 3.44 0.35 17.60
C ILE A 110 4.93 0.04 17.43
N LEU A 111 5.41 -0.11 16.20
CA LEU A 111 6.82 -0.38 15.92
C LEU A 111 7.73 0.81 16.22
N THR A 112 7.21 2.03 16.15
CA THR A 112 7.97 3.27 16.34
C THR A 112 7.77 3.91 17.72
N ILE A 113 6.81 3.41 18.52
CA ILE A 113 6.62 3.86 19.90
C ILE A 113 7.85 3.47 20.75
N GLY A 114 8.58 4.39 21.24
CA GLY A 114 9.86 4.13 21.92
C GLY A 114 11.09 4.34 21.04
N ALA A 115 10.93 4.80 19.81
CA ALA A 115 12.05 5.29 19.03
C ALA A 115 12.69 6.50 19.73
N GLU A 116 14.02 6.49 19.86
CA GLU A 116 14.77 7.57 20.50
C GLU A 116 14.68 8.87 19.67
N GLY A 117 14.57 8.74 18.34
CA GLY A 117 14.43 9.87 17.44
C GLY A 117 14.25 9.48 15.99
N PHE A 118 13.97 10.50 15.19
CA PHE A 118 13.79 10.38 13.73
C PHE A 118 14.76 11.32 13.03
N VAL A 119 15.43 10.82 11.98
CA VAL A 119 16.35 11.65 11.19
C VAL A 119 15.52 12.62 10.34
N SER A 120 15.78 13.91 10.50
CA SER A 120 15.10 14.98 9.76
C SER A 120 15.69 15.14 8.36
N THR A 121 15.16 16.08 7.59
CA THR A 121 15.75 16.52 6.32
C THR A 121 16.52 17.83 6.46
N THR A 122 16.74 18.31 7.70
CA THR A 122 17.54 19.51 7.99
C THR A 122 18.99 19.10 8.19
N ILE A 123 19.89 19.76 7.48
CA ILE A 123 21.32 19.48 7.48
C ILE A 123 21.94 20.02 8.78
N SER A 124 22.62 19.17 9.54
CA SER A 124 23.43 19.57 10.71
C SER A 124 24.84 19.94 10.33
N GLU A 125 25.45 19.13 9.46
CA GLU A 125 26.83 19.32 8.97
C GLU A 125 26.89 18.95 7.48
N VAL A 126 27.84 19.55 6.78
CA VAL A 126 28.12 19.24 5.38
C VAL A 126 29.59 18.90 5.26
N GLU A 127 29.89 17.66 4.90
CA GLU A 127 31.22 17.28 4.44
C GLU A 127 31.35 17.69 2.98
N ASP A 128 32.20 18.72 2.70
CA ASP A 128 32.57 19.10 1.34
C ASP A 128 33.82 18.31 0.95
N ARG A 129 33.67 17.36 0.05
CA ARG A 129 34.76 16.51 -0.43
C ARG A 129 35.65 17.18 -1.50
N PHE A 130 35.18 18.34 -1.99
CA PHE A 130 35.84 19.10 -3.07
C PHE A 130 35.84 20.60 -2.79
N PRO A 131 36.44 21.05 -1.68
CA PRO A 131 36.44 22.47 -1.30
C PRO A 131 37.08 23.39 -2.35
N GLU A 132 38.04 22.87 -3.14
CA GLU A 132 38.68 23.60 -4.24
C GLU A 132 37.74 23.88 -5.43
N ALA A 133 36.58 23.21 -5.52
CA ALA A 133 35.58 23.47 -6.57
C ALA A 133 34.79 24.77 -6.35
N GLY A 134 35.08 25.53 -5.32
CA GLY A 134 34.46 26.82 -4.99
C GLY A 134 33.69 26.80 -3.66
N PRO A 135 33.03 27.92 -3.29
CA PRO A 135 32.31 28.01 -2.03
C PRO A 135 31.22 26.97 -1.89
N SER A 136 30.96 26.54 -0.67
CA SER A 136 29.92 25.56 -0.40
C SER A 136 28.52 26.10 -0.74
N GLU A 137 27.79 25.37 -1.56
CA GLU A 137 26.43 25.71 -1.96
C GLU A 137 25.39 25.14 -0.97
N LEU A 138 25.72 24.04 -0.24
CA LEU A 138 24.92 23.49 0.86
C LEU A 138 25.50 23.99 2.20
N LEU A 139 24.62 24.40 3.09
CA LEU A 139 25.01 24.95 4.39
C LEU A 139 24.31 24.20 5.52
N PRO A 140 24.95 24.13 6.71
CA PRO A 140 24.25 23.73 7.93
C PRO A 140 23.02 24.60 8.16
N GLY A 141 21.90 23.98 8.54
CA GLY A 141 20.60 24.65 8.72
C GLY A 141 19.71 24.61 7.48
N ASP A 142 20.22 24.28 6.29
CA ASP A 142 19.39 24.04 5.12
C ASP A 142 18.46 22.86 5.36
N ARG A 143 17.19 23.01 5.00
CA ARG A 143 16.23 21.90 5.01
C ARG A 143 15.96 21.46 3.58
N ILE A 144 16.27 20.21 3.26
CA ILE A 144 15.93 19.63 1.97
C ILE A 144 14.44 19.33 1.98
N VAL A 145 13.67 20.03 1.14
CA VAL A 145 12.20 19.91 1.11
C VAL A 145 11.68 19.07 -0.05
N ALA A 146 12.47 18.93 -1.13
CA ALA A 146 12.13 18.05 -2.24
C ALA A 146 13.39 17.54 -2.98
N VAL A 147 13.23 16.39 -3.66
CA VAL A 147 14.17 15.83 -4.65
C VAL A 147 13.42 15.68 -5.98
N ASN A 148 13.91 16.32 -7.04
CA ASN A 148 13.25 16.34 -8.36
C ASN A 148 11.74 16.66 -8.29
N GLY A 149 11.36 17.60 -7.40
CA GLY A 149 9.97 18.02 -7.19
C GLY A 149 9.14 17.12 -6.25
N GLU A 150 9.63 15.94 -5.88
CA GLU A 150 8.97 15.06 -4.91
C GLU A 150 9.29 15.52 -3.48
N ARG A 151 8.24 15.87 -2.72
CA ARG A 151 8.36 16.43 -1.37
C ARG A 151 8.90 15.41 -0.37
N LEU A 152 9.78 15.87 0.52
CA LEU A 152 10.35 15.08 1.61
C LEU A 152 9.70 15.43 2.95
N TYR A 153 9.54 14.43 3.79
CA TYR A 153 9.05 14.59 5.17
C TYR A 153 10.10 14.15 6.18
N TYR A 154 10.80 13.05 5.90
CA TYR A 154 11.89 12.49 6.72
C TYR A 154 13.04 12.05 5.83
N TYR A 155 14.15 11.70 6.46
CA TYR A 155 15.38 11.25 5.79
C TYR A 155 15.16 10.03 4.88
N ASP A 156 14.28 9.12 5.27
CA ASP A 156 13.97 7.92 4.47
C ASP A 156 13.45 8.28 3.08
N ASP A 157 12.66 9.37 2.97
CA ASP A 157 12.22 9.89 1.67
C ASP A 157 13.41 10.36 0.83
N PHE A 158 14.35 11.07 1.46
CA PHE A 158 15.54 11.55 0.78
C PHE A 158 16.34 10.39 0.18
N VAL A 159 16.61 9.35 0.98
CA VAL A 159 17.31 8.14 0.51
C VAL A 159 16.54 7.45 -0.62
N LEU A 160 15.20 7.29 -0.46
CA LEU A 160 14.36 6.68 -1.45
C LEU A 160 14.42 7.41 -2.79
N PHE A 161 14.22 8.73 -2.78
CA PHE A 161 14.20 9.52 -4.03
C PHE A 161 15.58 9.67 -4.66
N LEU A 162 16.65 9.65 -3.89
CA LEU A 162 17.99 9.54 -4.46
C LEU A 162 18.19 8.23 -5.22
N ARG A 163 17.75 7.11 -4.65
CA ARG A 163 17.83 5.78 -5.30
C ARG A 163 16.97 5.70 -6.57
N LEU A 164 15.74 6.21 -6.52
CA LEU A 164 14.83 6.22 -7.67
C LEU A 164 15.31 7.11 -8.84
N ASN A 165 16.22 8.02 -8.58
CA ASN A 165 16.78 8.94 -9.56
C ASN A 165 18.30 8.76 -9.72
N ALA A 166 18.85 7.58 -9.40
CA ALA A 166 20.31 7.35 -9.45
C ALA A 166 20.90 7.62 -10.84
N ASP A 167 20.15 7.30 -11.90
CA ASP A 167 20.58 7.46 -13.30
C ASP A 167 20.14 8.80 -13.93
N LYS A 168 19.66 9.76 -13.13
CA LYS A 168 19.13 11.06 -13.60
C LYS A 168 19.82 12.21 -12.88
N PRO A 169 19.85 13.41 -13.49
CA PRO A 169 20.22 14.62 -12.76
C PRO A 169 19.33 14.80 -11.52
N ILE A 170 19.95 15.11 -10.39
CA ILE A 170 19.26 15.28 -9.11
C ILE A 170 19.23 16.76 -8.76
N THR A 171 18.04 17.32 -8.70
CA THR A 171 17.78 18.68 -8.21
C THR A 171 17.19 18.60 -6.81
N LEU A 172 17.87 19.22 -5.84
CA LEU A 172 17.37 19.38 -4.48
C LEU A 172 16.71 20.75 -4.35
N THR A 173 15.49 20.76 -3.80
CA THR A 173 14.86 22.00 -3.38
C THR A 173 15.14 22.19 -1.90
N LEU A 174 15.77 23.31 -1.55
CA LEU A 174 16.18 23.66 -0.19
C LEU A 174 15.29 24.79 0.34
N ASP A 175 14.99 24.75 1.63
CA ASP A 175 14.45 25.87 2.39
C ASP A 175 15.58 26.40 3.27
N ARG A 176 16.07 27.60 2.95
CA ARG A 176 17.09 28.33 3.70
C ARG A 176 16.47 29.59 4.29
N ASN A 177 16.18 29.58 5.57
CA ASN A 177 15.56 30.73 6.28
C ASN A 177 14.25 31.24 5.63
N GLY A 178 13.41 30.33 5.13
CA GLY A 178 12.16 30.66 4.46
C GLY A 178 12.30 31.00 2.96
N GLN A 179 13.50 30.95 2.42
CA GLN A 179 13.74 31.13 0.98
C GLN A 179 13.94 29.77 0.31
N THR A 180 13.25 29.58 -0.81
CA THR A 180 13.40 28.36 -1.62
C THR A 180 14.58 28.52 -2.55
N ILE A 181 15.52 27.59 -2.50
CA ILE A 181 16.73 27.54 -3.33
C ILE A 181 16.73 26.20 -4.06
N GLU A 182 16.99 26.22 -5.35
CA GLU A 182 17.25 25.01 -6.13
C GLU A 182 18.75 24.76 -6.20
N TYR A 183 19.15 23.53 -5.90
CA TYR A 183 20.52 23.07 -5.95
C TYR A 183 20.61 21.83 -6.83
N GLU A 184 21.39 21.91 -7.91
CA GLU A 184 21.70 20.78 -8.77
C GLU A 184 22.85 19.97 -8.16
N ARG A 185 22.57 18.70 -7.84
CA ARG A 185 23.55 17.79 -7.25
C ARG A 185 24.57 17.36 -8.29
N ARG A 186 25.82 17.80 -8.13
CA ARG A 186 26.92 17.51 -9.07
C ARG A 186 27.76 16.35 -8.60
N THR A 187 28.19 15.52 -9.55
CA THR A 187 29.16 14.46 -9.35
C THR A 187 30.53 14.92 -9.85
N TYR A 188 31.57 14.43 -9.19
CA TYR A 188 32.97 14.63 -9.56
C TYR A 188 33.63 13.25 -9.69
N ASN A 189 34.47 13.07 -10.72
CA ASN A 189 35.19 11.81 -10.94
C ASN A 189 36.48 11.83 -10.12
N ILE A 190 36.65 10.84 -9.22
CA ILE A 190 37.89 10.60 -8.47
C ILE A 190 38.30 9.16 -8.73
N ASP A 191 39.52 9.00 -9.19
CA ASP A 191 40.14 7.68 -9.41
C ASP A 191 39.25 6.72 -10.22
N GLY A 192 38.41 7.28 -11.12
CA GLY A 192 37.49 6.51 -11.95
C GLY A 192 36.08 6.28 -11.35
N GLU A 193 35.83 6.77 -10.13
CA GLU A 193 34.53 6.70 -9.50
C GLU A 193 33.83 8.06 -9.45
N GLU A 194 32.57 8.11 -9.82
CA GLU A 194 31.73 9.31 -9.65
C GLU A 194 31.27 9.46 -8.21
N GLN A 195 31.70 10.53 -7.56
CA GLN A 195 31.35 10.86 -6.19
C GLN A 195 30.62 12.20 -6.11
N PHE A 196 29.65 12.29 -5.20
CA PHE A 196 28.97 13.55 -4.93
C PHE A 196 29.85 14.48 -4.11
N ARG A 197 29.81 15.79 -4.45
CA ARG A 197 30.59 16.82 -3.74
C ARG A 197 30.28 16.86 -2.26
N TYR A 198 28.97 16.79 -1.90
CA TYR A 198 28.54 16.95 -0.53
C TYR A 198 28.00 15.64 0.05
N SER A 199 28.41 15.37 1.28
CA SER A 199 27.86 14.31 2.13
C SER A 199 27.17 14.98 3.34
N PRO A 200 25.86 15.29 3.26
CA PRO A 200 25.14 15.96 4.33
C PRO A 200 24.86 15.00 5.49
N VAL A 201 25.10 15.48 6.71
CA VAL A 201 24.65 14.88 7.96
C VAL A 201 23.37 15.61 8.40
N PHE A 202 22.42 14.89 8.96
CA PHE A 202 21.10 15.44 9.28
C PHE A 202 20.86 15.48 10.79
N TYR A 203 20.07 16.48 11.23
CA TYR A 203 19.60 16.53 12.61
C TYR A 203 18.67 15.36 12.92
N VAL A 204 18.75 14.86 14.15
CA VAL A 204 17.81 13.91 14.70
C VAL A 204 16.77 14.67 15.54
N ILE A 205 15.50 14.47 15.25
CA ILE A 205 14.37 14.99 16.02
C ILE A 205 14.06 13.98 17.12
N GLU A 206 13.95 14.44 18.36
CA GLU A 206 13.62 13.59 19.51
C GLU A 206 12.30 12.83 19.31
N GLY A 207 12.27 11.55 19.68
CA GLY A 207 11.15 10.63 19.49
C GLY A 207 10.01 10.87 20.50
N THR A 208 9.47 12.08 20.56
CA THR A 208 8.28 12.35 21.37
C THR A 208 7.06 11.60 20.82
N LEU A 209 6.05 11.37 21.66
CA LEU A 209 4.80 10.71 21.22
C LEU A 209 4.15 11.44 20.04
N TRP A 210 4.27 12.77 19.99
CA TRP A 210 3.78 13.57 18.87
C TRP A 210 4.56 13.30 17.57
N GLU A 211 5.89 13.21 17.64
CA GLU A 211 6.71 12.88 16.47
C GLU A 211 6.51 11.44 16.02
N VAL A 212 6.31 10.49 16.95
CA VAL A 212 5.94 9.11 16.62
C VAL A 212 4.60 9.08 15.85
N LEU A 213 3.58 9.78 16.33
CA LEU A 213 2.27 9.88 15.67
C LEU A 213 2.42 10.46 14.26
N LYS A 214 3.11 11.58 14.14
CA LYS A 214 3.36 12.29 12.89
C LYS A 214 4.16 11.44 11.90
N HIS A 215 5.22 10.79 12.37
CA HIS A 215 6.02 9.87 11.55
C HIS A 215 5.17 8.70 11.04
N SER A 216 4.33 8.10 11.89
CA SER A 216 3.46 6.98 11.50
C SER A 216 2.44 7.38 10.42
N ILE A 217 1.86 8.58 10.52
CA ILE A 217 0.96 9.13 9.49
C ILE A 217 1.72 9.32 8.18
N TYR A 218 2.88 9.96 8.22
CA TYR A 218 3.68 10.21 7.02
C TYR A 218 4.22 8.92 6.40
N GLN A 219 4.62 7.95 7.19
CA GLN A 219 5.08 6.66 6.67
C GLN A 219 3.96 5.88 5.97
N THR A 220 2.75 5.90 6.54
CA THR A 220 1.56 5.33 5.88
C THR A 220 1.27 6.04 4.55
N TYR A 221 1.36 7.38 4.54
CA TYR A 221 1.21 8.17 3.32
C TYR A 221 2.33 7.86 2.30
N ASN A 222 3.57 7.67 2.75
CA ASN A 222 4.68 7.31 1.87
C ASN A 222 4.45 5.97 1.17
N PHE A 223 3.87 5.01 1.83
CA PHE A 223 3.51 3.74 1.21
C PHE A 223 2.50 3.95 0.06
N MET A 224 1.48 4.80 0.23
CA MET A 224 0.57 5.17 -0.86
C MET A 224 1.32 5.88 -2.00
N ARG A 225 2.24 6.79 -1.66
CA ARG A 225 3.05 7.53 -2.64
C ARG A 225 3.92 6.60 -3.47
N MET A 226 4.54 5.57 -2.86
CA MET A 226 5.32 4.56 -3.57
C MET A 226 4.49 3.81 -4.61
N ILE A 227 3.23 3.46 -4.27
CA ILE A 227 2.33 2.80 -5.23
C ILE A 227 2.01 3.73 -6.40
N ARG A 228 1.72 5.01 -6.13
CA ARG A 228 1.52 6.01 -7.19
C ARG A 228 2.71 6.09 -8.13
N ILE A 229 3.93 6.12 -7.58
CA ILE A 229 5.17 6.17 -8.37
C ILE A 229 5.32 4.89 -9.19
N SER A 230 5.13 3.71 -8.59
CA SER A 230 5.22 2.43 -9.28
C SER A 230 4.21 2.33 -10.43
N LEU A 231 2.96 2.76 -10.22
CA LEU A 231 1.95 2.81 -11.28
C LEU A 231 2.34 3.79 -12.40
N ALA A 232 2.89 4.96 -12.05
CA ALA A 232 3.38 5.92 -13.05
C ALA A 232 4.55 5.35 -13.86
N MET A 233 5.47 4.61 -13.23
CA MET A 233 6.57 3.93 -13.91
C MET A 233 6.09 2.82 -14.85
N MET A 234 5.02 2.10 -14.48
CA MET A 234 4.39 1.12 -15.37
C MET A 234 3.73 1.79 -16.60
N ILE A 235 2.99 2.88 -16.37
CA ILE A 235 2.33 3.62 -17.46
C ILE A 235 3.35 4.26 -18.40
N SER A 236 4.46 4.78 -17.88
CA SER A 236 5.54 5.36 -18.67
C SER A 236 6.42 4.33 -19.40
N GLY A 237 6.23 3.03 -19.12
CA GLY A 237 7.05 1.95 -19.68
C GLY A 237 8.47 1.85 -19.11
N THR A 238 8.78 2.59 -18.04
CA THR A 238 10.06 2.49 -17.31
C THR A 238 10.12 1.28 -16.40
N ALA A 239 8.97 0.72 -16.02
CA ALA A 239 8.86 -0.58 -15.36
C ALA A 239 8.11 -1.56 -16.25
N THR A 240 8.50 -2.82 -16.19
CA THR A 240 7.92 -3.92 -16.98
C THR A 240 7.09 -4.85 -16.09
N LEU A 241 6.30 -5.74 -16.69
CA LEU A 241 5.57 -6.78 -15.95
C LEU A 241 6.53 -7.73 -15.19
N GLN A 242 7.79 -7.79 -15.60
CA GLN A 242 8.82 -8.56 -14.89
C GLN A 242 9.21 -7.90 -13.55
N ASP A 243 9.04 -6.60 -13.39
CA ASP A 243 9.36 -5.89 -12.15
C ASP A 243 8.26 -6.03 -11.09
N ILE A 244 7.09 -6.57 -11.47
CA ILE A 244 5.99 -6.83 -10.54
C ILE A 244 6.28 -8.14 -9.78
N SER A 245 6.28 -8.04 -8.46
CA SER A 245 6.33 -9.21 -7.58
C SER A 245 4.92 -9.72 -7.30
N GLY A 246 4.68 -10.98 -7.64
CA GLY A 246 3.46 -11.67 -7.26
C GLY A 246 3.53 -12.25 -5.83
N PRO A 247 2.55 -13.08 -5.44
CA PRO A 247 2.51 -13.65 -4.09
C PRO A 247 3.77 -14.43 -3.70
N VAL A 248 4.37 -15.15 -4.63
CA VAL A 248 5.60 -15.92 -4.39
C VAL A 248 6.81 -15.00 -4.23
N GLY A 249 6.91 -13.96 -5.06
CA GLY A 249 7.96 -12.94 -4.96
C GLY A 249 7.88 -12.18 -3.63
N ILE A 250 6.68 -11.82 -3.17
CA ILE A 250 6.48 -11.14 -1.89
C ILE A 250 6.91 -12.05 -0.73
N VAL A 251 6.51 -13.32 -0.72
CA VAL A 251 6.93 -14.29 0.31
C VAL A 251 8.44 -14.47 0.29
N SER A 252 9.07 -14.53 -0.87
CA SER A 252 10.52 -14.60 -1.03
C SER A 252 11.20 -13.35 -0.46
N THR A 253 10.70 -12.16 -0.77
CA THR A 253 11.20 -10.88 -0.21
C THR A 253 11.12 -10.87 1.31
N MET A 254 9.98 -11.27 1.90
CA MET A 254 9.83 -11.36 3.36
C MET A 254 10.80 -12.37 3.97
N ASN A 255 11.04 -13.49 3.31
CA ASN A 255 12.01 -14.48 3.76
C ASN A 255 13.45 -13.92 3.73
N THR A 256 13.81 -13.20 2.66
CA THR A 256 15.12 -12.53 2.53
C THR A 256 15.32 -11.47 3.61
N ILE A 257 14.31 -10.62 3.85
CA ILE A 257 14.32 -9.63 4.95
C ILE A 257 14.59 -10.31 6.29
N GLY A 258 13.90 -11.43 6.55
CA GLY A 258 14.06 -12.18 7.78
C GLY A 258 15.44 -12.83 7.93
N GLN A 259 16.02 -13.33 6.83
CA GLN A 259 17.34 -13.97 6.85
C GLN A 259 18.51 -12.98 6.96
N GLN A 260 18.37 -11.78 6.40
CA GLN A 260 19.41 -10.75 6.42
C GLN A 260 19.41 -9.92 7.72
N ALA A 261 18.37 -10.02 8.51
CA ALA A 261 18.28 -9.28 9.77
C ALA A 261 19.30 -9.83 10.81
N PRO A 262 20.00 -8.95 11.55
CA PRO A 262 21.05 -9.33 12.49
C PRO A 262 20.51 -10.12 13.71
N THR A 263 19.25 -9.94 14.06
CA THR A 263 18.60 -10.66 15.16
C THR A 263 17.18 -11.06 14.80
N THR A 264 16.65 -12.10 15.47
CA THR A 264 15.27 -12.56 15.25
C THR A 264 14.23 -11.47 15.59
N ILE A 265 14.49 -10.62 16.57
CA ILE A 265 13.58 -9.52 16.95
C ILE A 265 13.51 -8.50 15.81
N ILE A 266 14.66 -8.10 15.27
CA ILE A 266 14.72 -7.17 14.11
C ILE A 266 14.07 -7.82 12.89
N ALA A 267 14.30 -9.11 12.64
CA ALA A 267 13.66 -9.86 11.56
C ALA A 267 12.13 -9.78 11.63
N ILE A 268 11.57 -10.09 12.81
CA ILE A 268 10.12 -10.03 13.03
C ILE A 268 9.61 -8.60 12.86
N GLY A 269 10.28 -7.61 13.44
CA GLY A 269 9.91 -6.18 13.29
C GLY A 269 9.88 -5.75 11.84
N SER A 270 10.90 -6.11 11.05
CA SER A 270 11.00 -5.78 9.62
C SER A 270 9.91 -6.48 8.78
N ILE A 271 9.59 -7.74 9.09
CA ILE A 271 8.49 -8.47 8.44
C ILE A 271 7.15 -7.82 8.77
N VAL A 272 6.91 -7.44 10.01
CA VAL A 272 5.69 -6.76 10.44
C VAL A 272 5.58 -5.38 9.80
N PHE A 273 6.68 -4.63 9.70
CA PHE A 273 6.72 -3.36 8.97
C PHE A 273 6.41 -3.54 7.47
N PHE A 274 7.02 -4.54 6.83
CA PHE A 274 6.73 -4.87 5.44
C PHE A 274 5.29 -5.35 5.24
N THR A 275 4.69 -5.99 6.26
CA THR A 275 3.27 -6.35 6.27
C THR A 275 2.38 -5.11 6.23
N ALA A 276 2.73 -4.04 6.96
CA ALA A 276 2.01 -2.77 6.87
C ALA A 276 2.09 -2.17 5.47
N PHE A 277 3.27 -2.22 4.83
CA PHE A 277 3.45 -1.80 3.44
C PHE A 277 2.53 -2.57 2.49
N ILE A 278 2.47 -3.90 2.61
CA ILE A 278 1.57 -4.73 1.79
C ILE A 278 0.10 -4.40 2.08
N GLY A 279 -0.26 -4.17 3.34
CA GLY A 279 -1.63 -3.78 3.73
C GLY A 279 -2.08 -2.49 3.04
N VAL A 280 -1.21 -1.48 2.98
CA VAL A 280 -1.48 -0.23 2.23
C VAL A 280 -1.58 -0.50 0.72
N ASN A 281 -0.69 -1.36 0.16
CA ASN A 281 -0.76 -1.74 -1.26
C ASN A 281 -2.11 -2.37 -1.60
N VAL A 282 -2.56 -3.35 -0.81
CA VAL A 282 -3.86 -4.01 -0.99
C VAL A 282 -5.00 -2.99 -0.89
N ALA A 283 -4.93 -2.07 0.09
CA ALA A 283 -5.95 -1.03 0.25
C ALA A 283 -6.03 -0.09 -0.97
N VAL A 284 -4.89 0.37 -1.48
CA VAL A 284 -4.86 1.27 -2.66
C VAL A 284 -5.35 0.53 -3.91
N ILE A 285 -4.83 -0.69 -4.16
CA ILE A 285 -5.21 -1.46 -5.35
C ILE A 285 -6.71 -1.77 -5.34
N ASN A 286 -7.28 -2.13 -4.19
CA ASN A 286 -8.72 -2.38 -4.06
C ASN A 286 -9.58 -1.12 -4.26
N LEU A 287 -9.03 0.09 -4.05
CA LEU A 287 -9.73 1.35 -4.34
C LEU A 287 -9.54 1.84 -5.78
N LEU A 288 -8.65 1.22 -6.56
CA LEU A 288 -8.53 1.58 -7.98
C LEU A 288 -9.84 1.24 -8.73
N PRO A 289 -10.20 2.03 -9.76
CA PRO A 289 -11.41 1.82 -10.55
C PRO A 289 -11.27 0.63 -11.51
N ILE A 290 -10.82 -0.51 -10.98
CA ILE A 290 -10.61 -1.76 -11.73
C ILE A 290 -11.79 -2.68 -11.41
N PRO A 291 -12.53 -3.17 -12.41
CA PRO A 291 -13.59 -4.15 -12.18
C PRO A 291 -13.08 -5.38 -11.40
N ALA A 292 -13.95 -6.03 -10.67
CA ALA A 292 -13.68 -7.09 -9.70
C ALA A 292 -13.01 -6.63 -8.38
N MET A 293 -12.63 -5.35 -8.26
CA MET A 293 -12.18 -4.73 -7.02
C MET A 293 -13.28 -3.82 -6.44
N ASP A 294 -13.16 -3.43 -5.16
CA ASP A 294 -14.14 -2.53 -4.51
C ASP A 294 -14.26 -1.19 -5.22
N GLY A 295 -13.13 -0.61 -5.65
CA GLY A 295 -13.10 0.64 -6.40
C GLY A 295 -13.80 0.55 -7.76
N GLY A 296 -13.73 -0.60 -8.42
CA GLY A 296 -14.50 -0.88 -9.64
C GLY A 296 -16.00 -0.88 -9.39
N ARG A 297 -16.44 -1.50 -8.30
CA ARG A 297 -17.85 -1.50 -7.87
C ARG A 297 -18.32 -0.09 -7.49
N ILE A 298 -17.48 0.70 -6.82
CA ILE A 298 -17.77 2.11 -6.52
C ILE A 298 -17.92 2.92 -7.81
N LEU A 299 -16.99 2.74 -8.77
CA LEU A 299 -17.07 3.38 -10.08
C LEU A 299 -18.36 2.98 -10.81
N PHE A 300 -18.74 1.70 -10.76
CA PHE A 300 -19.96 1.21 -11.37
C PHE A 300 -21.22 1.82 -10.75
N ILE A 301 -21.27 1.96 -9.41
CA ILE A 301 -22.35 2.68 -8.71
C ILE A 301 -22.46 4.12 -9.21
N PHE A 302 -21.33 4.79 -9.45
CA PHE A 302 -21.32 6.16 -9.95
C PHE A 302 -21.77 6.24 -11.41
N ILE A 303 -21.27 5.38 -12.28
CA ILE A 303 -21.65 5.31 -13.69
C ILE A 303 -23.15 5.02 -13.85
N THR A 304 -23.65 4.02 -13.13
CA THR A 304 -25.09 3.67 -13.16
C THR A 304 -25.94 4.82 -12.65
N TRP A 305 -25.51 5.54 -11.62
CA TRP A 305 -26.22 6.73 -11.15
C TRP A 305 -26.32 7.82 -12.22
N VAL A 306 -25.24 8.09 -12.95
CA VAL A 306 -25.24 9.08 -14.03
C VAL A 306 -26.16 8.66 -15.17
N ILE A 307 -26.03 7.40 -15.63
CA ILE A 307 -26.83 6.86 -16.73
C ILE A 307 -28.33 6.83 -16.38
N GLU A 308 -28.69 6.36 -15.21
CA GLU A 308 -30.09 6.33 -14.75
C GLU A 308 -30.72 7.73 -14.65
N LYS A 309 -29.91 8.73 -14.28
CA LYS A 309 -30.35 10.13 -14.25
C LYS A 309 -30.63 10.68 -15.66
N ILE A 310 -29.86 10.24 -16.67
CA ILE A 310 -30.00 10.63 -18.07
C ILE A 310 -31.18 9.91 -18.72
N ILE A 311 -31.23 8.57 -18.60
CA ILE A 311 -32.21 7.71 -19.27
C ILE A 311 -33.55 7.69 -18.51
N ARG A 312 -33.56 8.11 -17.23
CA ARG A 312 -34.69 8.07 -16.30
C ARG A 312 -35.29 6.67 -16.10
N LYS A 313 -34.46 5.63 -16.27
CA LYS A 313 -34.80 4.23 -16.02
C LYS A 313 -33.71 3.59 -15.18
N ARG A 314 -34.07 2.62 -14.32
CA ARG A 314 -33.07 1.82 -13.58
C ARG A 314 -32.38 0.87 -14.54
N LEU A 315 -31.07 0.76 -14.42
CA LEU A 315 -30.27 -0.24 -15.13
C LEU A 315 -30.40 -1.59 -14.41
N ASP A 316 -30.41 -2.66 -15.19
CA ASP A 316 -30.42 -4.02 -14.67
C ASP A 316 -29.04 -4.29 -14.02
N PRO A 317 -29.01 -4.69 -12.74
CA PRO A 317 -27.76 -5.04 -12.03
C PRO A 317 -26.91 -6.10 -12.74
N LYS A 318 -27.48 -6.95 -13.59
CA LYS A 318 -26.76 -7.98 -14.37
C LYS A 318 -25.56 -7.45 -15.17
N TYR A 319 -25.64 -6.19 -15.63
CA TYR A 319 -24.51 -5.59 -16.34
C TYR A 319 -23.27 -5.44 -15.44
N GLU A 320 -23.45 -5.13 -14.15
CA GLU A 320 -22.37 -5.11 -13.17
C GLU A 320 -21.75 -6.50 -13.02
N GLY A 321 -22.59 -7.54 -12.92
CA GLY A 321 -22.15 -8.93 -12.82
C GLY A 321 -21.28 -9.37 -14.01
N TYR A 322 -21.73 -9.07 -15.25
CA TYR A 322 -20.97 -9.43 -16.45
C TYR A 322 -19.61 -8.72 -16.55
N VAL A 323 -19.56 -7.41 -16.22
CA VAL A 323 -18.33 -6.65 -16.23
C VAL A 323 -17.35 -7.19 -15.17
N ASN A 324 -17.85 -7.45 -13.95
CA ASN A 324 -17.01 -7.98 -12.88
C ASN A 324 -16.50 -9.40 -13.19
N THR A 325 -17.35 -10.27 -13.76
CA THR A 325 -16.94 -11.63 -14.16
C THR A 325 -15.87 -11.60 -15.26
N GLY A 326 -16.05 -10.76 -16.28
CA GLY A 326 -15.06 -10.61 -17.35
C GLY A 326 -13.71 -10.11 -16.82
N ALA A 327 -13.73 -9.11 -15.95
CA ALA A 327 -12.52 -8.58 -15.33
C ALA A 327 -11.86 -9.60 -14.39
N PHE A 328 -12.63 -10.37 -13.64
CA PHE A 328 -12.10 -11.42 -12.77
C PHE A 328 -11.34 -12.49 -13.57
N VAL A 329 -11.86 -12.91 -14.72
CA VAL A 329 -11.17 -13.85 -15.63
C VAL A 329 -9.85 -13.26 -16.14
N LEU A 330 -9.85 -11.96 -16.52
CA LEU A 330 -8.62 -11.27 -16.92
C LEU A 330 -7.59 -11.18 -15.79
N LEU A 331 -8.04 -10.88 -14.57
CA LEU A 331 -7.16 -10.81 -13.40
C LEU A 331 -6.57 -12.18 -13.05
N ILE A 332 -7.34 -13.27 -13.17
CA ILE A 332 -6.81 -14.63 -13.01
C ILE A 332 -5.73 -14.89 -14.07
N GLY A 333 -5.99 -14.54 -15.33
CA GLY A 333 -5.00 -14.69 -16.40
C GLY A 333 -3.71 -13.92 -16.11
N LEU A 334 -3.83 -12.66 -15.68
CA LEU A 334 -2.68 -11.85 -15.28
C LEU A 334 -1.94 -12.46 -14.09
N MET A 335 -2.66 -12.96 -13.09
CA MET A 335 -2.07 -13.59 -11.90
C MET A 335 -1.27 -14.86 -12.27
N ILE A 336 -1.75 -15.65 -13.25
CA ILE A 336 -1.02 -16.82 -13.75
C ILE A 336 0.29 -16.39 -14.42
N VAL A 337 0.28 -15.31 -15.22
CA VAL A 337 1.50 -14.78 -15.85
C VAL A 337 2.50 -14.29 -14.80
N ILE A 338 2.03 -13.53 -13.80
CA ILE A 338 2.90 -13.04 -12.71
C ILE A 338 3.47 -14.21 -11.91
N LEU A 339 2.65 -15.20 -11.58
CA LEU A 339 3.09 -16.40 -10.86
C LEU A 339 4.15 -17.18 -11.65
N TYR A 340 3.95 -17.32 -12.97
CA TYR A 340 4.96 -17.93 -13.84
C TYR A 340 6.28 -17.15 -13.80
N ASN A 341 6.23 -15.81 -13.88
CA ASN A 341 7.42 -14.97 -13.78
C ASN A 341 8.13 -15.09 -12.42
N ASP A 342 7.36 -15.11 -11.31
CA ASP A 342 7.92 -15.32 -9.98
C ASP A 342 8.69 -16.64 -9.87
N VAL A 343 8.07 -17.73 -10.33
CA VAL A 343 8.67 -19.08 -10.30
C VAL A 343 9.89 -19.14 -11.23
N ALA A 344 9.80 -18.55 -12.42
CA ALA A 344 10.91 -18.52 -13.36
C ALA A 344 12.14 -17.80 -12.78
N ARG A 345 11.94 -16.70 -12.05
CA ARG A 345 13.03 -16.00 -11.34
C ARG A 345 13.65 -16.83 -10.23
N LEU A 346 12.86 -17.60 -9.50
CA LEU A 346 13.38 -18.47 -8.42
C LEU A 346 14.20 -19.64 -8.93
N ILE A 347 13.92 -20.13 -10.16
CA ILE A 347 14.60 -21.27 -10.76
C ILE A 347 15.78 -20.83 -11.65
N GLY A 348 15.68 -19.65 -12.27
CA GLY A 348 16.65 -19.15 -13.25
C GLY A 348 17.70 -18.18 -12.70
N GLY A 349 17.65 -17.81 -11.42
CA GLY A 349 18.66 -17.04 -10.66
C GLY A 349 19.47 -17.97 -9.78
#